data_09190d41f47f7de9ddc8543701a92414
#
_entry.id   09190d41f47f7de9ddc8543701a92414
#
_cell.length_a   1.000
_cell.length_b   1.000
_cell.length_c   1.000
_cell.angle_alpha   90.00
_cell.angle_beta   90.00
_cell.angle_gamma   90.00
#
_symmetry.space_group_name_H-M   'P 1'
#
loop_
_entity.id
_entity.type
_entity.pdbx_description
1 polymer ?
#
loop_
_entity_poly.entity_id
_entity_poly.type
_entity_poly.pdbx_seq_one_letter_code
_entity_poly.pdbx_strand_id
1 'polypeptide(L)'
;VTAEALPGGPRPRSRSRTVDVWFDPACPYTWLTARWLREAARVRPLDLRWQLMSLTLLNDGREDDPESDPDGYLRIPVRIGTAVRHHHGQEALGRFHASLWSDLDPPGEHGRTARKWINDPGLALAHAGLPPELLAAGGSTAYDEELRASHAEALELLGPRPGTPVVAVGEPSGPSRPPLAFYGPVISRVPRGEDAGRLWDGTLLVAGTPGFHALKGRPADPDPDMTGPDVDPA
;
A
#
# COMPACT_ATOMS: atom_id res chain seq x y z
N VAL A 1 -24.10 -52.97 -5.51
CA VAL A 1 -24.23 -51.77 -6.35
C VAL A 1 -23.13 -50.82 -5.88
N THR A 2 -22.01 -50.80 -6.59
CA THR A 2 -20.85 -49.94 -6.36
C THR A 2 -21.14 -48.57 -6.96
N ALA A 3 -21.17 -47.53 -6.11
CA ALA A 3 -21.29 -46.16 -6.56
C ALA A 3 -19.94 -45.67 -7.10
N GLU A 4 -19.89 -45.48 -8.41
CA GLU A 4 -18.75 -44.89 -9.13
C GLU A 4 -18.67 -43.42 -8.85
N ALA A 5 -17.57 -42.98 -8.21
CA ALA A 5 -17.31 -41.56 -7.94
C ALA A 5 -16.96 -40.85 -9.25
N LEU A 6 -17.78 -39.89 -9.65
CA LEU A 6 -17.53 -39.02 -10.80
C LEU A 6 -16.23 -38.20 -10.58
N PRO A 7 -15.33 -38.12 -11.58
CA PRO A 7 -14.12 -37.32 -11.47
C PRO A 7 -14.49 -35.86 -11.35
N GLY A 8 -14.04 -35.23 -10.27
CA GLY A 8 -14.18 -33.79 -10.06
C GLY A 8 -13.51 -33.00 -11.18
N GLY A 9 -14.31 -32.37 -12.03
CA GLY A 9 -13.82 -31.42 -13.02
C GLY A 9 -13.01 -30.28 -12.37
N PRO A 10 -12.11 -29.63 -13.12
CA PRO A 10 -11.31 -28.52 -12.57
C PRO A 10 -12.23 -27.47 -11.99
N ARG A 11 -12.04 -27.15 -10.69
CA ARG A 11 -12.76 -26.06 -10.04
C ARG A 11 -12.52 -24.78 -10.85
N PRO A 12 -13.57 -24.02 -11.19
CA PRO A 12 -13.39 -22.76 -11.89
C PRO A 12 -12.41 -21.90 -11.06
N ARG A 13 -11.33 -21.42 -11.71
CA ARG A 13 -10.41 -20.47 -11.08
C ARG A 13 -11.27 -19.31 -10.62
N SER A 14 -11.29 -19.05 -9.32
CA SER A 14 -11.99 -17.88 -8.78
C SER A 14 -11.43 -16.65 -9.47
N ARG A 15 -12.31 -15.80 -10.03
CA ARG A 15 -11.89 -14.55 -10.65
C ARG A 15 -11.18 -13.71 -9.58
N SER A 16 -10.04 -13.15 -9.95
CA SER A 16 -9.26 -12.27 -9.07
C SER A 16 -10.07 -11.02 -8.72
N ARG A 17 -10.05 -10.61 -7.43
CA ARG A 17 -10.61 -9.33 -6.99
C ARG A 17 -9.62 -8.22 -7.27
N THR A 18 -10.06 -7.15 -7.89
CA THR A 18 -9.25 -5.93 -8.00
C THR A 18 -9.20 -5.25 -6.65
N VAL A 19 -8.01 -4.87 -6.23
CA VAL A 19 -7.74 -4.20 -4.95
C VAL A 19 -6.91 -2.96 -5.22
N ASP A 20 -7.57 -1.80 -5.25
CA ASP A 20 -6.90 -0.52 -5.37
C ASP A 20 -6.43 -0.06 -4.00
N VAL A 21 -5.17 0.38 -3.92
CA VAL A 21 -4.51 0.72 -2.65
C VAL A 21 -3.89 2.10 -2.77
N TRP A 22 -4.50 3.11 -2.14
CA TRP A 22 -3.94 4.45 -2.04
C TRP A 22 -3.02 4.53 -0.83
N PHE A 23 -1.79 4.92 -1.07
CA PHE A 23 -0.76 4.93 -0.05
C PHE A 23 0.14 6.17 -0.14
N ASP A 24 0.67 6.59 1.01
CA ASP A 24 1.79 7.52 1.07
C ASP A 24 3.10 6.73 1.12
N PRO A 25 4.05 6.95 0.19
CA PRO A 25 5.29 6.19 0.11
C PRO A 25 6.18 6.29 1.35
N ALA A 26 6.08 7.38 2.10
CA ALA A 26 6.89 7.61 3.30
C ALA A 26 6.26 7.07 4.59
N CYS A 27 5.02 6.59 4.55
CA CYS A 27 4.33 6.10 5.74
C CYS A 27 4.75 4.65 6.10
N PRO A 28 5.37 4.41 7.27
CA PRO A 28 5.83 3.07 7.68
C PRO A 28 4.68 2.08 7.84
N TYR A 29 3.55 2.50 8.38
CA TYR A 29 2.37 1.62 8.53
C TYR A 29 1.75 1.25 7.20
N THR A 30 1.76 2.16 6.24
CA THR A 30 1.33 1.87 4.87
C THR A 30 2.24 0.83 4.23
N TRP A 31 3.55 0.91 4.46
CA TRP A 31 4.49 -0.11 4.00
C TRP A 31 4.17 -1.50 4.56
N LEU A 32 3.91 -1.61 5.88
CA LEU A 32 3.54 -2.88 6.50
C LEU A 32 2.23 -3.43 5.93
N THR A 33 1.25 -2.57 5.70
CA THR A 33 -0.02 -2.97 5.06
C THR A 33 0.19 -3.41 3.62
N ALA A 34 1.02 -2.71 2.84
CA ALA A 34 1.36 -3.10 1.48
C ALA A 34 2.04 -4.48 1.42
N ARG A 35 2.95 -4.77 2.35
CA ARG A 35 3.58 -6.09 2.48
C ARG A 35 2.58 -7.17 2.84
N TRP A 36 1.68 -6.89 3.78
CA TRP A 36 0.61 -7.82 4.11
C TRP A 36 -0.29 -8.13 2.91
N LEU A 37 -0.69 -7.12 2.13
CA LEU A 37 -1.51 -7.33 0.93
C LEU A 37 -0.79 -8.21 -0.09
N ARG A 38 0.52 -8.03 -0.29
CA ARG A 38 1.33 -8.92 -1.14
C ARG A 38 1.36 -10.36 -0.61
N GLU A 39 1.52 -10.55 0.71
CA GLU A 39 1.44 -11.87 1.32
C GLU A 39 0.04 -12.50 1.16
N ALA A 40 -1.02 -11.72 1.34
CA ALA A 40 -2.39 -12.19 1.12
C ALA A 40 -2.63 -12.57 -0.34
N ALA A 41 -2.09 -11.83 -1.31
CA ALA A 41 -2.20 -12.13 -2.73
C ALA A 41 -1.52 -13.45 -3.15
N ARG A 42 -0.58 -13.98 -2.36
CA ARG A 42 0.01 -15.30 -2.60
C ARG A 42 -0.94 -16.46 -2.31
N VAL A 43 -1.95 -16.23 -1.45
CA VAL A 43 -2.88 -17.25 -0.95
C VAL A 43 -4.35 -16.92 -1.23
N ARG A 44 -4.64 -15.76 -1.78
CA ARG A 44 -5.96 -15.31 -2.24
C ARG A 44 -5.85 -14.74 -3.66
N PRO A 45 -6.85 -14.89 -4.50
CA PRO A 45 -6.85 -14.34 -5.87
C PRO A 45 -7.09 -12.83 -5.84
N LEU A 46 -6.03 -12.04 -5.61
CA LEU A 46 -6.04 -10.58 -5.56
C LEU A 46 -5.23 -10.01 -6.72
N ASP A 47 -5.77 -8.97 -7.35
CA ASP A 47 -5.10 -8.13 -8.35
C ASP A 47 -4.85 -6.76 -7.70
N LEU A 48 -3.63 -6.57 -7.16
CA LEU A 48 -3.25 -5.37 -6.41
C LEU A 48 -2.91 -4.24 -7.38
N ARG A 49 -3.53 -3.07 -7.17
CA ARG A 49 -3.29 -1.86 -7.95
C ARG A 49 -2.85 -0.73 -7.04
N TRP A 50 -1.67 -0.19 -7.32
CA TRP A 50 -1.04 0.82 -6.50
C TRP A 50 -1.42 2.23 -6.95
N GLN A 51 -1.98 3.02 -6.04
CA GLN A 51 -2.38 4.41 -6.22
C GLN A 51 -1.67 5.28 -5.18
N LEU A 52 -1.57 6.57 -5.43
CA LEU A 52 -0.91 7.49 -4.51
C LEU A 52 -1.91 8.37 -3.78
N MET A 53 -1.66 8.56 -2.49
CA MET A 53 -2.19 9.66 -1.70
C MET A 53 -1.05 10.26 -0.87
N SER A 54 -1.27 11.42 -0.29
CA SER A 54 -0.24 12.13 0.49
C SER A 54 -0.76 12.52 1.85
N LEU A 55 -0.02 12.18 2.91
CA LEU A 55 -0.29 12.63 4.27
C LEU A 55 -0.09 14.14 4.39
N THR A 56 0.88 14.72 3.69
CA THR A 56 1.08 16.17 3.70
C THR A 56 -0.09 16.91 3.05
N LEU A 57 -0.74 16.37 2.01
CA LEU A 57 -1.98 16.93 1.47
C LEU A 57 -3.16 16.69 2.41
N LEU A 58 -3.25 15.51 3.04
CA LEU A 58 -4.32 15.15 3.97
C LEU A 58 -4.33 16.07 5.19
N ASN A 59 -3.17 16.47 5.65
CA ASN A 59 -2.98 17.26 6.87
C ASN A 59 -2.66 18.75 6.58
N ASP A 60 -2.76 19.15 5.31
CA ASP A 60 -2.55 20.57 4.93
C ASP A 60 -3.47 21.50 5.72
N GLY A 61 -2.90 22.59 6.23
CA GLY A 61 -3.62 23.56 7.06
C GLY A 61 -3.89 23.11 8.51
N ARG A 62 -3.36 21.99 8.98
CA ARG A 62 -3.41 21.60 10.40
C ARG A 62 -2.34 22.36 11.19
N GLU A 63 -2.73 22.80 12.39
CA GLU A 63 -1.81 23.51 13.31
C GLU A 63 -0.83 22.55 14.01
N ASP A 64 -1.19 21.27 14.15
CA ASP A 64 -0.47 20.28 14.95
C ASP A 64 0.59 19.48 14.15
N ASP A 65 0.79 19.78 12.85
CA ASP A 65 1.75 19.09 11.96
C ASP A 65 2.06 17.64 12.40
N PRO A 66 1.12 16.70 12.19
CA PRO A 66 1.26 15.35 12.73
C PRO A 66 2.43 14.55 12.09
N GLU A 67 2.93 15.00 10.94
CA GLU A 67 4.09 14.44 10.27
C GLU A 67 5.41 15.00 10.80
N SER A 68 5.38 16.14 11.51
CA SER A 68 6.58 16.85 11.96
C SER A 68 7.56 17.14 10.82
N ASP A 69 7.02 17.59 9.68
CA ASP A 69 7.78 17.85 8.43
C ASP A 69 7.72 19.33 8.00
N PRO A 70 8.31 20.25 8.79
CA PRO A 70 8.27 21.68 8.51
C PRO A 70 8.96 22.04 7.18
N ASP A 71 9.90 21.23 6.74
CA ASP A 71 10.67 21.45 5.51
C ASP A 71 10.02 20.81 4.27
N GLY A 72 8.97 20.01 4.43
CA GLY A 72 8.22 19.41 3.35
C GLY A 72 8.95 18.23 2.65
N TYR A 73 9.86 17.57 3.33
CA TYR A 73 10.61 16.42 2.78
C TYR A 73 9.73 15.25 2.38
N LEU A 74 8.61 15.04 3.08
CA LEU A 74 7.68 13.95 2.77
C LEU A 74 6.96 14.14 1.43
N ARG A 75 6.96 15.36 0.86
CA ARG A 75 6.45 15.60 -0.50
C ARG A 75 7.36 15.03 -1.59
N ILE A 76 8.66 14.88 -1.33
CA ILE A 76 9.63 14.42 -2.31
C ILE A 76 9.31 13.00 -2.80
N PRO A 77 9.20 11.97 -1.94
CA PRO A 77 8.96 10.60 -2.39
C PRO A 77 7.59 10.43 -3.07
N VAL A 78 6.56 11.16 -2.64
CA VAL A 78 5.24 11.06 -3.26
C VAL A 78 5.20 11.71 -4.65
N ARG A 79 5.90 12.83 -4.87
CA ARG A 79 6.04 13.46 -6.20
C ARG A 79 6.82 12.56 -7.15
N ILE A 80 7.93 11.98 -6.69
CA ILE A 80 8.70 11.01 -7.48
C ILE A 80 7.82 9.80 -7.81
N GLY A 81 7.10 9.25 -6.83
CA GLY A 81 6.16 8.15 -7.04
C GLY A 81 5.08 8.47 -8.08
N THR A 82 4.59 9.72 -8.10
CA THR A 82 3.61 10.16 -9.11
C THR A 82 4.23 10.17 -10.51
N ALA A 83 5.44 10.69 -10.66
CA ALA A 83 6.17 10.65 -11.92
C ALA A 83 6.47 9.20 -12.37
N VAL A 84 6.88 8.33 -11.44
CA VAL A 84 7.08 6.88 -11.72
C VAL A 84 5.78 6.27 -12.25
N ARG A 85 4.65 6.49 -11.58
CA ARG A 85 3.36 5.96 -12.01
C ARG A 85 2.95 6.48 -13.38
N HIS A 86 3.14 7.79 -13.62
CA HIS A 86 2.81 8.46 -14.87
C HIS A 86 3.57 7.85 -16.08
N HIS A 87 4.88 7.66 -15.93
CA HIS A 87 5.74 7.24 -17.04
C HIS A 87 5.89 5.72 -17.16
N HIS A 88 5.79 4.98 -16.06
CA HIS A 88 6.13 3.56 -15.99
C HIS A 88 5.01 2.68 -15.42
N GLY A 89 3.89 3.28 -15.01
CA GLY A 89 2.72 2.56 -14.52
C GLY A 89 2.81 2.08 -13.07
N GLN A 90 1.74 1.43 -12.64
CA GLN A 90 1.53 1.04 -11.24
C GLN A 90 2.49 -0.05 -10.74
N GLU A 91 2.93 -0.97 -11.61
CA GLU A 91 3.90 -2.00 -11.22
C GLU A 91 5.26 -1.39 -10.87
N ALA A 92 5.70 -0.40 -11.68
CA ALA A 92 6.91 0.36 -11.40
C ALA A 92 6.80 1.17 -10.10
N LEU A 93 5.63 1.77 -9.84
CA LEU A 93 5.34 2.43 -8.56
C LEU A 93 5.45 1.43 -7.39
N GLY A 94 4.93 0.23 -7.55
CA GLY A 94 5.03 -0.84 -6.54
C GLY A 94 6.49 -1.24 -6.26
N ARG A 95 7.34 -1.34 -7.31
CA ARG A 95 8.79 -1.61 -7.15
C ARG A 95 9.50 -0.43 -6.48
N PHE A 96 9.21 0.79 -6.89
CA PHE A 96 9.78 1.99 -6.26
C PHE A 96 9.44 2.05 -4.76
N HIS A 97 8.17 1.84 -4.40
CA HIS A 97 7.76 1.80 -3.00
C HIS A 97 8.50 0.69 -2.21
N ALA A 98 8.64 -0.50 -2.78
CA ALA A 98 9.41 -1.57 -2.15
C ALA A 98 10.88 -1.16 -1.94
N SER A 99 11.49 -0.52 -2.94
CA SER A 99 12.88 -0.06 -2.88
C SER A 99 13.11 1.04 -1.86
N LEU A 100 12.13 1.91 -1.62
CA LEU A 100 12.20 2.93 -0.55
C LEU A 100 12.35 2.29 0.84
N TRP A 101 11.81 1.09 1.05
CA TRP A 101 11.81 0.41 2.34
C TRP A 101 12.72 -0.82 2.39
N SER A 102 13.40 -1.17 1.30
CA SER A 102 14.35 -2.28 1.24
C SER A 102 15.62 -1.96 2.02
N ASP A 103 16.34 -3.00 2.42
CA ASP A 103 17.64 -2.87 3.06
C ASP A 103 18.72 -2.67 1.97
N LEU A 104 18.88 -1.43 1.49
CA LEU A 104 19.81 -1.07 0.41
C LEU A 104 21.20 -0.69 0.92
N ASP A 105 21.33 -0.31 2.19
CA ASP A 105 22.62 0.00 2.77
C ASP A 105 23.37 -1.30 3.11
N PRO A 106 24.70 -1.37 2.86
CA PRO A 106 25.51 -2.46 3.37
C PRO A 106 25.34 -2.52 4.90
N PRO A 107 25.39 -3.71 5.51
CA PRO A 107 25.26 -3.84 6.95
C PRO A 107 26.31 -2.96 7.65
N GLY A 108 25.85 -1.81 8.16
CA GLY A 108 26.69 -0.88 8.89
C GLY A 108 27.05 -1.43 10.27
N GLU A 109 28.06 -0.83 10.92
CA GLU A 109 28.53 -1.20 12.26
C GLU A 109 27.45 -1.18 13.36
N HIS A 110 26.27 -0.64 13.06
CA HIS A 110 25.16 -0.44 14.02
C HIS A 110 24.10 -1.55 14.01
N GLY A 111 24.33 -2.65 13.34
CA GLY A 111 23.36 -3.75 13.28
C GLY A 111 22.06 -3.35 12.56
N ARG A 112 21.19 -4.33 12.30
CA ARG A 112 19.84 -4.11 11.75
C ARG A 112 18.93 -3.51 12.84
N THR A 113 19.08 -2.23 13.11
CA THR A 113 18.05 -1.49 13.85
C THR A 113 16.86 -1.31 12.90
N ALA A 114 15.66 -1.59 13.40
CA ALA A 114 14.43 -1.41 12.67
C ALA A 114 14.43 -0.06 11.95
N ARG A 115 14.42 -0.09 10.61
CA ARG A 115 14.53 1.12 9.80
C ARG A 115 13.24 1.93 9.96
N LYS A 116 13.35 3.12 10.52
CA LYS A 116 12.21 4.04 10.72
C LYS A 116 11.98 4.96 9.52
N TRP A 117 12.94 5.04 8.59
CA TRP A 117 12.94 5.99 7.48
C TRP A 117 13.17 5.30 6.15
N ILE A 118 12.63 5.88 5.10
CA ILE A 118 12.85 5.44 3.73
C ILE A 118 14.31 5.61 3.30
N ASN A 119 14.73 4.84 2.31
CA ASN A 119 15.98 5.06 1.59
C ASN A 119 15.97 6.39 0.85
N ASP A 120 17.16 6.87 0.49
CA ASP A 120 17.29 7.95 -0.48
C ASP A 120 16.52 7.59 -1.77
N PRO A 121 15.65 8.50 -2.26
CA PRO A 121 14.82 8.19 -3.44
C PRO A 121 15.63 7.88 -4.71
N GLY A 122 16.83 8.46 -4.87
CA GLY A 122 17.70 8.16 -6.01
C GLY A 122 18.24 6.73 -5.95
N LEU A 123 18.65 6.26 -4.76
CA LEU A 123 19.02 4.86 -4.55
C LEU A 123 17.82 3.93 -4.78
N ALA A 124 16.64 4.32 -4.32
CA ALA A 124 15.43 3.54 -4.52
C ALA A 124 15.03 3.44 -6.00
N LEU A 125 15.18 4.52 -6.78
CA LEU A 125 14.97 4.49 -8.25
C LEU A 125 15.94 3.52 -8.91
N ALA A 126 17.23 3.62 -8.59
CA ALA A 126 18.25 2.74 -9.16
C ALA A 126 17.98 1.27 -8.84
N HIS A 127 17.64 0.94 -7.60
CA HIS A 127 17.29 -0.42 -7.16
C HIS A 127 16.02 -0.95 -7.85
N ALA A 128 15.04 -0.07 -8.08
CA ALA A 128 13.81 -0.42 -8.80
C ALA A 128 14.02 -0.55 -10.33
N GLY A 129 15.21 -0.30 -10.84
CA GLY A 129 15.52 -0.30 -12.28
C GLY A 129 14.81 0.84 -13.03
N LEU A 130 14.66 2.01 -12.39
CA LEU A 130 13.97 3.18 -12.92
C LEU A 130 14.96 4.28 -13.32
N PRO A 131 14.61 5.12 -14.32
CA PRO A 131 15.45 6.21 -14.78
C PRO A 131 15.78 7.22 -13.66
N PRO A 132 17.05 7.61 -13.50
CA PRO A 132 17.46 8.56 -12.46
C PRO A 132 16.87 9.96 -12.65
N GLU A 133 16.46 10.32 -13.87
CA GLU A 133 15.84 11.61 -14.21
C GLU A 133 14.55 11.85 -13.44
N LEU A 134 13.85 10.78 -13.03
CA LEU A 134 12.65 10.86 -12.21
C LEU A 134 12.87 11.51 -10.85
N LEU A 135 14.12 11.54 -10.36
CA LEU A 135 14.47 12.20 -9.11
C LEU A 135 14.12 13.70 -9.13
N ALA A 136 14.23 14.35 -10.31
CA ALA A 136 13.91 15.76 -10.46
C ALA A 136 12.43 16.08 -10.15
N ALA A 137 11.55 15.10 -10.27
CA ALA A 137 10.14 15.27 -9.92
C ALA A 137 9.92 15.62 -8.44
N GLY A 138 10.82 15.19 -7.55
CA GLY A 138 10.72 15.50 -6.12
C GLY A 138 10.69 16.98 -5.80
N GLY A 139 11.44 17.80 -6.55
CA GLY A 139 11.46 19.26 -6.45
C GLY A 139 10.48 19.99 -7.38
N SER A 140 9.67 19.26 -8.15
CA SER A 140 8.79 19.82 -9.19
C SER A 140 7.32 19.69 -8.81
N THR A 141 6.51 20.67 -9.23
CA THR A 141 5.05 20.62 -9.13
C THR A 141 4.36 20.05 -10.38
N ALA A 142 5.14 19.58 -11.36
CA ALA A 142 4.62 19.14 -12.66
C ALA A 142 3.57 18.02 -12.56
N TYR A 143 3.63 17.19 -11.52
CA TYR A 143 2.70 16.06 -11.30
C TYR A 143 1.73 16.29 -10.12
N ASP A 144 1.72 17.48 -9.52
CA ASP A 144 0.89 17.76 -8.34
C ASP A 144 -0.61 17.69 -8.64
N GLU A 145 -1.04 17.99 -9.86
CA GLU A 145 -2.44 17.86 -10.26
C GLU A 145 -2.86 16.39 -10.32
N GLU A 146 -2.04 15.53 -10.90
CA GLU A 146 -2.28 14.08 -10.94
C GLU A 146 -2.29 13.48 -9.53
N LEU A 147 -1.35 13.91 -8.67
CA LEU A 147 -1.33 13.50 -7.27
C LEU A 147 -2.61 13.93 -6.54
N ARG A 148 -3.06 15.17 -6.71
CA ARG A 148 -4.31 15.67 -6.10
C ARG A 148 -5.53 14.91 -6.60
N ALA A 149 -5.57 14.57 -7.89
CA ALA A 149 -6.67 13.79 -8.45
C ALA A 149 -6.73 12.39 -7.81
N SER A 150 -5.61 11.66 -7.76
CA SER A 150 -5.53 10.36 -7.11
C SER A 150 -5.84 10.42 -5.61
N HIS A 151 -5.37 11.47 -4.92
CA HIS A 151 -5.68 11.70 -3.52
C HIS A 151 -7.19 11.94 -3.30
N ALA A 152 -7.82 12.74 -4.15
CA ALA A 152 -9.25 13.04 -4.07
C ALA A 152 -10.11 11.79 -4.24
N GLU A 153 -9.73 10.86 -5.15
CA GLU A 153 -10.41 9.57 -5.31
C GLU A 153 -10.47 8.78 -3.98
N ALA A 154 -9.37 8.76 -3.22
CA ALA A 154 -9.35 8.10 -1.92
C ALA A 154 -10.30 8.76 -0.91
N LEU A 155 -10.36 10.11 -0.92
CA LEU A 155 -11.25 10.87 -0.03
C LEU A 155 -12.73 10.69 -0.40
N GLU A 156 -13.07 10.56 -1.68
CA GLU A 156 -14.44 10.28 -2.13
C GLU A 156 -14.96 8.94 -1.59
N LEU A 157 -14.07 7.96 -1.40
CA LEU A 157 -14.45 6.64 -0.90
C LEU A 157 -14.76 6.63 0.61
N LEU A 158 -14.01 7.37 1.41
CA LEU A 158 -14.04 7.25 2.88
C LEU A 158 -14.32 8.56 3.61
N GLY A 159 -14.46 9.66 2.88
CA GLY A 159 -14.62 10.98 3.47
C GLY A 159 -13.29 11.72 3.68
N PRO A 160 -13.32 12.90 4.31
CA PRO A 160 -12.27 13.90 4.19
C PRO A 160 -10.98 13.60 4.96
N ARG A 161 -10.94 12.63 5.86
CA ARG A 161 -9.74 12.32 6.67
C ARG A 161 -9.66 10.84 7.03
N PRO A 162 -9.46 9.95 6.03
CA PRO A 162 -9.42 8.52 6.32
C PRO A 162 -8.10 8.06 6.96
N GLY A 163 -6.98 8.78 6.74
CA GLY A 163 -5.63 8.26 6.95
C GLY A 163 -5.12 7.46 5.75
N THR A 164 -3.97 6.81 5.90
CA THR A 164 -3.36 5.96 4.85
C THR A 164 -2.93 4.60 5.44
N PRO A 165 -3.09 3.47 4.70
CA PRO A 165 -3.63 3.35 3.36
C PRO A 165 -5.16 3.36 3.30
N VAL A 166 -5.70 3.77 2.16
CA VAL A 166 -7.09 3.50 1.78
C VAL A 166 -7.09 2.31 0.83
N VAL A 167 -8.00 1.38 1.06
CA VAL A 167 -8.13 0.16 0.25
C VAL A 167 -9.55 0.08 -0.31
N ALA A 168 -9.67 -0.12 -1.62
CA ALA A 168 -10.95 -0.36 -2.28
C ALA A 168 -10.95 -1.70 -3.00
N VAL A 169 -11.97 -2.50 -2.77
CA VAL A 169 -12.09 -3.86 -3.29
C VAL A 169 -13.25 -3.95 -4.26
N GLY A 170 -12.93 -4.17 -5.53
CA GLY A 170 -13.90 -4.38 -6.58
C GLY A 170 -14.48 -5.80 -6.55
N GLU A 171 -15.69 -5.94 -7.09
CA GLU A 171 -16.31 -7.25 -7.27
C GLU A 171 -15.69 -7.99 -8.46
N PRO A 172 -15.48 -9.33 -8.37
CA PRO A 172 -14.92 -10.13 -9.47
C PRO A 172 -15.76 -10.10 -10.75
N SER A 173 -17.04 -9.72 -10.63
CA SER A 173 -18.01 -9.72 -11.73
C SER A 173 -18.11 -8.39 -12.49
N GLY A 174 -17.35 -7.37 -12.09
CA GLY A 174 -17.39 -6.03 -12.67
C GLY A 174 -18.12 -4.99 -11.81
N PRO A 175 -18.25 -3.73 -12.26
CA PRO A 175 -18.64 -2.57 -11.45
C PRO A 175 -20.16 -2.47 -11.21
N SER A 176 -20.82 -3.56 -10.86
CA SER A 176 -22.27 -3.53 -10.56
C SER A 176 -22.63 -2.90 -9.22
N ARG A 177 -21.65 -2.65 -8.34
CA ARG A 177 -21.80 -1.99 -7.04
C ARG A 177 -20.58 -1.11 -6.76
N PRO A 178 -20.71 -0.06 -5.94
CA PRO A 178 -19.56 0.68 -5.43
C PRO A 178 -18.55 -0.29 -4.78
N PRO A 179 -17.23 -0.05 -4.92
CA PRO A 179 -16.23 -0.90 -4.29
C PRO A 179 -16.41 -0.87 -2.77
N LEU A 180 -16.09 -1.98 -2.12
CA LEU A 180 -15.96 -2.00 -0.68
C LEU A 180 -14.68 -1.26 -0.30
N ALA A 181 -14.81 -0.11 0.36
CA ALA A 181 -13.67 0.70 0.75
C ALA A 181 -13.48 0.74 2.26
N PHE A 182 -12.22 0.77 2.73
CA PHE A 182 -11.87 0.87 4.14
C PHE A 182 -10.47 1.49 4.31
N TYR A 183 -10.23 2.02 5.51
CA TYR A 183 -8.93 2.47 5.96
C TYR A 183 -8.19 1.33 6.66
N GLY A 184 -6.90 1.17 6.36
CA GLY A 184 -6.06 0.16 6.98
C GLY A 184 -6.18 -1.25 6.36
N PRO A 185 -6.07 -2.32 7.17
CA PRO A 185 -5.74 -2.31 8.60
C PRO A 185 -4.34 -1.76 8.89
N VAL A 186 -4.22 -0.98 9.97
CA VAL A 186 -2.91 -0.54 10.48
C VAL A 186 -2.35 -1.66 11.37
N ILE A 187 -1.19 -2.19 10.99
CA ILE A 187 -0.55 -3.32 11.68
C ILE A 187 0.89 -2.98 12.01
N SER A 188 1.41 -3.52 13.11
CA SER A 188 2.80 -3.35 13.53
C SER A 188 3.70 -4.54 13.18
N ARG A 189 3.12 -5.60 12.62
CA ARG A 189 3.83 -6.81 12.15
C ARG A 189 3.06 -7.42 10.98
N VAL A 190 3.78 -7.89 9.97
CA VAL A 190 3.20 -8.51 8.78
C VAL A 190 2.91 -10.00 9.03
N PRO A 191 1.64 -10.43 9.02
CA PRO A 191 1.31 -11.86 9.02
C PRO A 191 1.70 -12.48 7.68
N ARG A 192 1.97 -13.78 7.66
CA ARG A 192 2.49 -14.49 6.48
C ARG A 192 1.59 -15.65 6.06
N GLY A 193 1.69 -16.00 4.78
CA GLY A 193 0.99 -17.15 4.22
C GLY A 193 -0.51 -17.14 4.55
N GLU A 194 -1.02 -18.26 5.08
CA GLU A 194 -2.45 -18.39 5.37
C GLU A 194 -2.94 -17.42 6.49
N ASP A 195 -2.06 -16.98 7.40
CA ASP A 195 -2.45 -15.97 8.40
C ASP A 195 -2.70 -14.61 7.75
N ALA A 196 -1.93 -14.26 6.70
CA ALA A 196 -2.20 -13.06 5.91
C ALA A 196 -3.55 -13.18 5.16
N GLY A 197 -3.84 -14.37 4.60
CA GLY A 197 -5.12 -14.66 3.95
C GLY A 197 -6.30 -14.57 4.93
N ARG A 198 -6.16 -15.11 6.13
CA ARG A 198 -7.21 -15.03 7.18
C ARG A 198 -7.48 -13.60 7.64
N LEU A 199 -6.43 -12.79 7.78
CA LEU A 199 -6.61 -11.38 8.10
C LEU A 199 -7.35 -10.65 6.97
N TRP A 200 -7.03 -10.95 5.72
CA TRP A 200 -7.75 -10.43 4.55
C TRP A 200 -9.23 -10.80 4.58
N ASP A 201 -9.56 -12.08 4.73
CA ASP A 201 -10.94 -12.57 4.76
C ASP A 201 -11.73 -11.92 5.91
N GLY A 202 -11.12 -11.84 7.10
CA GLY A 202 -11.72 -11.18 8.27
C GLY A 202 -11.96 -9.69 8.05
N THR A 203 -11.01 -8.98 7.42
CA THR A 203 -11.14 -7.56 7.09
C THR A 203 -12.32 -7.32 6.15
N LEU A 204 -12.48 -8.15 5.12
CA LEU A 204 -13.61 -8.03 4.20
C LEU A 204 -14.95 -8.30 4.88
N LEU A 205 -15.03 -9.29 5.77
CA LEU A 205 -16.25 -9.58 6.53
C LEU A 205 -16.64 -8.40 7.42
N VAL A 206 -15.68 -7.84 8.14
CA VAL A 206 -15.92 -6.71 9.03
C VAL A 206 -16.29 -5.46 8.23
N ALA A 207 -15.48 -5.07 7.25
CA ALA A 207 -15.72 -3.87 6.45
C ALA A 207 -17.00 -3.96 5.60
N GLY A 208 -17.38 -5.15 5.15
CA GLY A 208 -18.59 -5.39 4.37
C GLY A 208 -19.88 -5.49 5.20
N THR A 209 -19.82 -5.41 6.53
CA THR A 209 -21.00 -5.48 7.39
C THR A 209 -21.80 -4.18 7.31
N PRO A 210 -23.09 -4.21 6.93
CA PRO A 210 -23.91 -3.01 6.85
C PRO A 210 -23.95 -2.24 8.18
N GLY A 211 -23.71 -0.93 8.12
CA GLY A 211 -23.67 -0.07 9.30
C GLY A 211 -22.39 -0.15 10.13
N PHE A 212 -21.37 -0.89 9.68
CA PHE A 212 -20.06 -0.86 10.30
C PHE A 212 -19.28 0.40 9.87
N HIS A 213 -18.68 1.10 10.81
CA HIS A 213 -17.94 2.34 10.54
C HIS A 213 -16.48 2.28 10.97
N ALA A 214 -16.18 1.70 12.14
CA ALA A 214 -14.82 1.64 12.63
C ALA A 214 -14.58 0.48 13.61
N LEU A 215 -13.39 -0.11 13.52
CA LEU A 215 -12.82 -0.99 14.53
C LEU A 215 -11.41 -0.49 14.83
N LYS A 216 -11.15 -0.16 16.10
CA LYS A 216 -9.84 0.28 16.54
C LYS A 216 -9.29 -0.72 17.54
N GLY A 217 -8.11 -1.24 17.27
CA GLY A 217 -7.38 -2.13 18.14
C GLY A 217 -6.62 -1.38 19.25
N ARG A 218 -5.52 -1.96 19.67
CA ARG A 218 -4.56 -1.33 20.60
C ARG A 218 -3.94 -0.09 19.94
N PRO A 219 -3.36 0.84 20.73
CA PRO A 219 -2.52 1.90 20.16
C PRO A 219 -1.47 1.31 19.21
N ALA A 220 -1.18 2.02 18.13
CA ALA A 220 -0.12 1.62 17.22
C ALA A 220 1.20 1.51 17.98
N ASP A 221 1.99 0.49 17.64
CA ASP A 221 3.31 0.31 18.21
C ASP A 221 4.22 1.44 17.70
N PRO A 222 4.86 2.22 18.56
CA PRO A 222 5.77 3.28 18.13
C PRO A 222 7.01 2.74 17.41
N ASP A 223 7.30 1.45 17.57
CA ASP A 223 8.43 0.75 16.97
C ASP A 223 7.96 -0.51 16.23
N PRO A 224 7.26 -0.35 15.08
CA PRO A 224 6.72 -1.48 14.36
C PRO A 224 7.83 -2.37 13.79
N ASP A 225 7.54 -3.67 13.67
CA ASP A 225 8.47 -4.64 13.10
C ASP A 225 8.60 -4.44 11.58
N MET A 226 9.58 -3.63 11.20
CA MET A 226 9.92 -3.35 9.80
C MET A 226 10.76 -4.48 9.18
N THR A 227 11.24 -5.44 10.00
CA THR A 227 12.01 -6.59 9.51
C THR A 227 11.10 -7.60 8.82
N GLY A 228 11.59 -8.21 7.81
CA GLY A 228 10.86 -9.26 7.11
C GLY A 228 11.60 -9.60 5.83
N PRO A 229 11.34 -10.75 5.20
CA PRO A 229 11.95 -11.04 3.93
C PRO A 229 11.64 -9.93 2.96
N ASP A 230 12.69 -9.53 2.23
CA ASP A 230 12.57 -8.61 1.11
C ASP A 230 11.43 -9.09 0.22
N VAL A 231 10.57 -8.16 -0.15
CA VAL A 231 9.61 -8.42 -1.21
C VAL A 231 10.46 -8.47 -2.47
N ASP A 232 10.64 -9.68 -3.00
CA ASP A 232 11.26 -9.87 -4.31
C ASP A 232 10.62 -8.85 -5.27
N PRO A 233 11.41 -8.01 -5.94
CA PRO A 233 10.89 -7.01 -6.88
C PRO A 233 10.48 -7.68 -8.20
N ALA A 234 9.67 -8.76 -8.12
CA ALA A 234 9.18 -9.46 -9.30
C ALA A 234 8.06 -8.69 -10.00
#